data_4a19023f1f9ba1160542ac670e0f6cd6
#
_entry.id   4a19023f1f9ba1160542ac670e0f6cd6
#
_cell.length_a   1.000
_cell.length_b   1.000
_cell.length_c   1.000
_cell.angle_alpha   90.00
_cell.angle_beta   90.00
_cell.angle_gamma   90.00
#
_symmetry.space_group_name_H-M   'P 1'
#
loop_
_entity.id
_entity.type
_entity.pdbx_description
1 polymer ?
#
loop_
_entity_poly.entity_id
_entity_poly.type
_entity_poly.pdbx_seq_one_letter_code
_entity_poly.pdbx_strand_id
1 'polypeptide(L)'
;MTTRKLQNILVTGGAGFIGSNFIHYLFGMSTSGNEAFTDAGFSGTVVNVDSLTYAGNRESLADIEEKFGTGCPESSRRYFFEQADICDRAAMDAILKKYEVDTIVHFAAESHVDRSILGPEAFVRTNVLGTYTLLDAARSFWRDGDGYREGVLFHHVSTDEVYGSLGETGYFVETTPYDPRSPYSASKASSDHLAMAYFHTYGLPITLSNCTNNYGPYQFPEKLLPLMILNMSEGKSLPVYGDGRNIRDWIYVEDHNRAVWQIMRQGRTGEKYNIGGENEWENIRLLEKLIELVAAELGKPADSIRQTITYVKDRPGHDRRYAIDCTKIKTELGWQRKMTFEEGLAATVQWNLSHQDWIQRIRSGEYRNWVAANYDQR
;
A
#
# COMPACT_ATOMS: atom_id res chain seq x y z
N MET A 1 -5.46 6.29 -26.22
CA MET A 1 -4.21 6.60 -25.47
C MET A 1 -3.14 5.58 -25.83
N THR A 2 -1.89 6.00 -26.02
CA THR A 2 -0.78 5.08 -26.29
C THR A 2 -0.43 4.34 -25.00
N THR A 3 -0.40 3.01 -25.06
CA THR A 3 0.00 2.18 -23.90
C THR A 3 1.52 2.14 -23.79
N ARG A 4 2.08 2.52 -22.63
CA ARG A 4 3.53 2.46 -22.37
C ARG A 4 4.02 1.02 -22.32
N LYS A 5 5.20 0.77 -22.93
CA LYS A 5 5.92 -0.49 -22.74
C LYS A 5 6.88 -0.31 -21.56
N LEU A 6 6.56 -0.92 -20.45
CA LEU A 6 7.37 -0.92 -19.23
C LEU A 6 8.16 -2.23 -19.19
N GLN A 7 9.48 -2.18 -19.04
CA GLN A 7 10.34 -3.36 -19.13
C GLN A 7 11.13 -3.64 -17.85
N ASN A 8 11.82 -2.64 -17.31
CA ASN A 8 12.66 -2.79 -16.12
C ASN A 8 12.08 -1.94 -14.98
N ILE A 9 11.23 -2.56 -14.17
CA ILE A 9 10.47 -1.87 -13.12
C ILE A 9 11.21 -1.98 -11.79
N LEU A 10 11.57 -0.84 -11.20
CA LEU A 10 11.97 -0.74 -9.81
C LEU A 10 10.72 -0.58 -8.94
N VAL A 11 10.50 -1.53 -8.05
CA VAL A 11 9.46 -1.49 -7.02
C VAL A 11 10.12 -1.18 -5.68
N THR A 12 9.88 -0.01 -5.10
CA THR A 12 10.36 0.30 -3.76
C THR A 12 9.31 -0.07 -2.72
N GLY A 13 9.73 -0.61 -1.57
CA GLY A 13 8.80 -1.12 -0.57
C GLY A 13 8.10 -2.41 -1.00
N GLY A 14 8.73 -3.18 -1.91
CA GLY A 14 8.13 -4.37 -2.48
C GLY A 14 8.09 -5.57 -1.53
N ALA A 15 8.78 -5.55 -0.40
CA ALA A 15 8.63 -6.53 0.68
C ALA A 15 7.50 -6.18 1.68
N GLY A 16 6.87 -5.00 1.54
CA GLY A 16 5.70 -4.58 2.31
C GLY A 16 4.39 -5.13 1.75
N PHE A 17 3.28 -4.82 2.42
CA PHE A 17 1.94 -5.32 2.10
C PHE A 17 1.51 -5.06 0.64
N ILE A 18 1.40 -3.79 0.24
CA ILE A 18 0.88 -3.43 -1.08
C ILE A 18 1.91 -3.78 -2.17
N GLY A 19 3.20 -3.52 -1.91
CA GLY A 19 4.28 -3.79 -2.86
C GLY A 19 4.45 -5.27 -3.18
N SER A 20 4.35 -6.17 -2.20
CA SER A 20 4.43 -7.62 -2.44
C SER A 20 3.26 -8.12 -3.29
N ASN A 21 2.03 -7.67 -2.99
CA ASN A 21 0.86 -7.98 -3.81
C ASN A 21 0.99 -7.42 -5.24
N PHE A 22 1.59 -6.24 -5.41
CA PHE A 22 1.85 -5.67 -6.74
C PHE A 22 2.85 -6.51 -7.54
N ILE A 23 3.91 -7.00 -6.89
CA ILE A 23 4.88 -7.90 -7.53
C ILE A 23 4.22 -9.21 -7.95
N HIS A 24 3.40 -9.85 -7.10
CA HIS A 24 2.63 -11.04 -7.48
C HIS A 24 1.77 -10.75 -8.71
N TYR A 25 1.02 -9.66 -8.70
CA TYR A 25 0.18 -9.28 -9.83
C TYR A 25 0.98 -9.11 -11.13
N LEU A 26 2.14 -8.44 -11.10
CA LEU A 26 3.01 -8.30 -12.28
C LEU A 26 3.45 -9.66 -12.87
N PHE A 27 3.71 -10.63 -12.02
CA PHE A 27 4.08 -11.98 -12.46
C PHE A 27 2.88 -12.88 -12.81
N GLY A 28 1.67 -12.31 -12.89
CA GLY A 28 0.45 -13.05 -13.21
C GLY A 28 0.02 -14.01 -12.12
N MET A 29 0.30 -13.68 -10.86
CA MET A 29 -0.06 -14.47 -9.70
C MET A 29 -1.02 -13.68 -8.81
N SER A 30 -2.11 -14.32 -8.40
CA SER A 30 -3.06 -13.77 -7.45
C SER A 30 -2.75 -14.29 -6.05
N THR A 31 -2.69 -13.40 -5.07
CA THR A 31 -2.47 -13.73 -3.66
C THR A 31 -3.74 -14.24 -2.97
N SER A 32 -4.90 -13.98 -3.56
CA SER A 32 -6.19 -14.54 -3.14
C SER A 32 -6.60 -15.82 -3.88
N GLY A 33 -5.83 -16.22 -4.89
CA GLY A 33 -6.20 -17.33 -5.79
C GLY A 33 -7.29 -16.99 -6.81
N ASN A 34 -7.69 -15.72 -6.94
CA ASN A 34 -8.71 -15.28 -7.90
C ASN A 34 -8.08 -14.97 -9.26
N GLU A 35 -8.40 -15.77 -10.29
CA GLU A 35 -7.88 -15.62 -11.65
C GLU A 35 -8.14 -14.23 -12.28
N ALA A 36 -9.12 -13.48 -11.77
CA ALA A 36 -9.36 -12.11 -12.22
C ALA A 36 -8.16 -11.17 -12.01
N PHE A 37 -7.21 -11.55 -11.16
CA PHE A 37 -6.01 -10.77 -10.83
C PHE A 37 -4.71 -11.34 -11.40
N THR A 38 -4.78 -12.09 -12.49
CA THR A 38 -3.60 -12.67 -13.17
C THR A 38 -3.34 -12.03 -14.54
N ASP A 39 -4.02 -10.95 -14.88
CA ASP A 39 -4.10 -10.35 -16.22
C ASP A 39 -3.11 -9.19 -16.47
N ALA A 40 -2.04 -9.04 -15.67
CA ALA A 40 -1.08 -7.95 -15.83
C ALA A 40 -0.41 -7.95 -17.22
N GLY A 41 -0.14 -9.12 -17.79
CA GLY A 41 0.49 -9.25 -19.09
C GLY A 41 1.93 -8.70 -19.13
N PHE A 42 2.62 -8.65 -17.97
CA PHE A 42 3.97 -8.15 -17.84
C PHE A 42 5.00 -9.26 -18.12
N SER A 43 5.98 -8.97 -18.97
CA SER A 43 7.04 -9.92 -19.35
C SER A 43 8.45 -9.41 -19.06
N GLY A 44 8.59 -8.24 -18.47
CA GLY A 44 9.87 -7.61 -18.16
C GLY A 44 10.48 -8.05 -16.84
N THR A 45 11.39 -7.23 -16.34
CA THR A 45 12.15 -7.42 -15.10
C THR A 45 11.59 -6.60 -13.97
N VAL A 46 11.52 -7.17 -12.77
CA VAL A 46 11.19 -6.48 -11.51
C VAL A 46 12.42 -6.44 -10.63
N VAL A 47 12.81 -5.25 -10.20
CA VAL A 47 13.82 -5.04 -9.16
C VAL A 47 13.12 -4.54 -7.91
N ASN A 48 13.07 -5.35 -6.88
CA ASN A 48 12.47 -5.00 -5.59
C ASN A 48 13.52 -4.39 -4.67
N VAL A 49 13.32 -3.13 -4.29
CA VAL A 49 14.16 -2.44 -3.28
C VAL A 49 13.38 -2.26 -2.01
N ASP A 50 13.90 -2.81 -0.92
CA ASP A 50 13.31 -2.68 0.40
C ASP A 50 14.41 -2.61 1.47
N SER A 51 14.25 -1.76 2.46
CA SER A 51 15.19 -1.64 3.58
C SER A 51 14.97 -2.72 4.64
N LEU A 52 13.87 -3.49 4.54
CA LEU A 52 13.46 -4.52 5.49
C LEU A 52 13.31 -3.96 6.92
N THR A 53 12.60 -2.84 7.04
CA THR A 53 12.14 -2.35 8.33
C THR A 53 11.09 -3.29 8.92
N TYR A 54 10.46 -2.92 10.03
CA TYR A 54 9.52 -3.78 10.75
C TYR A 54 8.38 -4.38 9.89
N ALA A 55 7.96 -3.70 8.83
CA ALA A 55 6.87 -4.11 7.95
C ALA A 55 7.34 -4.77 6.64
N GLY A 56 8.63 -4.75 6.35
CA GLY A 56 9.23 -5.40 5.17
C GLY A 56 9.54 -6.87 5.45
N ASN A 57 8.94 -7.79 4.67
CA ASN A 57 9.13 -9.22 4.85
C ASN A 57 9.35 -9.94 3.51
N ARG A 58 10.58 -10.43 3.28
CA ARG A 58 10.94 -11.17 2.06
C ARG A 58 10.15 -12.47 1.89
N GLU A 59 9.68 -13.10 2.97
CA GLU A 59 8.91 -14.35 2.89
C GLU A 59 7.57 -14.14 2.16
N SER A 60 7.05 -12.91 2.13
CA SER A 60 5.86 -12.57 1.34
C SER A 60 6.06 -12.76 -0.17
N LEU A 61 7.30 -12.94 -0.63
CA LEU A 61 7.68 -13.12 -2.03
C LEU A 61 8.51 -14.41 -2.26
N ALA A 62 8.43 -15.37 -1.34
CA ALA A 62 9.22 -16.61 -1.43
C ALA A 62 8.92 -17.41 -2.70
N ASP A 63 7.67 -17.49 -3.11
CA ASP A 63 7.21 -18.13 -4.33
C ASP A 63 7.63 -17.38 -5.61
N ILE A 64 7.71 -16.05 -5.55
CA ILE A 64 8.27 -15.22 -6.64
C ILE A 64 9.78 -15.44 -6.74
N GLU A 65 10.49 -15.47 -5.62
CA GLU A 65 11.93 -15.75 -5.57
C GLU A 65 12.26 -17.14 -6.15
N GLU A 66 11.43 -18.14 -5.81
CA GLU A 66 11.58 -19.51 -6.31
C GLU A 66 11.36 -19.59 -7.83
N LYS A 67 10.30 -18.97 -8.34
CA LYS A 67 9.89 -19.11 -9.74
C LYS A 67 10.63 -18.17 -10.70
N PHE A 68 10.97 -16.96 -10.26
CA PHE A 68 11.47 -15.88 -11.12
C PHE A 68 12.76 -15.24 -10.61
N GLY A 69 13.22 -15.59 -9.41
CA GLY A 69 14.42 -15.07 -8.76
C GLY A 69 15.56 -16.07 -8.75
N THR A 70 16.22 -16.22 -7.60
CA THR A 70 17.38 -17.13 -7.44
C THR A 70 17.03 -18.60 -7.52
N GLY A 71 15.77 -18.98 -7.37
CA GLY A 71 15.29 -20.36 -7.51
C GLY A 71 15.23 -20.86 -8.94
N CYS A 72 15.31 -19.98 -9.96
CA CYS A 72 15.30 -20.37 -11.37
C CYS A 72 16.68 -20.16 -12.05
N PRO A 73 16.90 -20.76 -13.24
CA PRO A 73 18.14 -20.54 -14.02
C PRO A 73 18.39 -19.05 -14.27
N GLU A 74 19.64 -18.62 -14.24
CA GLU A 74 20.03 -17.21 -14.38
C GLU A 74 19.49 -16.55 -15.65
N SER A 75 19.47 -17.27 -16.76
CA SER A 75 18.93 -16.81 -18.04
C SER A 75 17.41 -16.58 -18.05
N SER A 76 16.70 -17.08 -17.04
CA SER A 76 15.25 -16.96 -16.88
C SER A 76 14.85 -16.01 -15.77
N ARG A 77 15.82 -15.43 -15.07
CA ARG A 77 15.54 -14.52 -13.94
C ARG A 77 14.91 -13.23 -14.42
N ARG A 78 13.83 -12.89 -13.78
CA ARG A 78 13.11 -11.62 -14.00
C ARG A 78 12.79 -10.88 -12.69
N TYR A 79 13.10 -11.48 -11.54
CA TYR A 79 12.95 -10.88 -10.22
C TYR A 79 14.31 -10.77 -9.53
N PHE A 80 14.61 -9.59 -9.04
CA PHE A 80 15.82 -9.27 -8.29
C PHE A 80 15.46 -8.53 -7.02
N PHE A 81 16.13 -8.87 -5.91
CA PHE A 81 15.96 -8.20 -4.63
C PHE A 81 17.25 -7.47 -4.25
N GLU A 82 17.13 -6.18 -3.91
CA GLU A 82 18.19 -5.34 -3.41
C GLU A 82 17.79 -4.77 -2.04
N GLN A 83 18.54 -5.11 -1.00
CA GLN A 83 18.31 -4.50 0.31
C GLN A 83 18.98 -3.15 0.38
N ALA A 84 18.20 -2.07 0.34
CA ALA A 84 18.71 -0.71 0.39
C ALA A 84 17.69 0.28 0.98
N ASP A 85 18.20 1.35 1.61
CA ASP A 85 17.40 2.50 2.02
C ASP A 85 17.23 3.45 0.83
N ILE A 86 16.00 3.84 0.52
CA ILE A 86 15.71 4.81 -0.55
C ILE A 86 16.33 6.19 -0.30
N CYS A 87 16.75 6.49 0.93
CA CYS A 87 17.50 7.69 1.29
C CYS A 87 18.98 7.61 0.89
N ASP A 88 19.49 6.42 0.55
CA ASP A 88 20.88 6.24 0.09
C ASP A 88 20.97 6.52 -1.42
N ARG A 89 21.39 7.74 -1.75
CA ARG A 89 21.54 8.18 -3.14
C ARG A 89 22.51 7.32 -3.94
N ALA A 90 23.62 6.91 -3.37
CA ALA A 90 24.64 6.13 -4.07
C ALA A 90 24.12 4.72 -4.40
N ALA A 91 23.40 4.11 -3.46
CA ALA A 91 22.73 2.84 -3.71
C ALA A 91 21.66 2.95 -4.80
N MET A 92 20.82 4.00 -4.78
CA MET A 92 19.81 4.21 -5.81
C MET A 92 20.42 4.41 -7.19
N ASP A 93 21.45 5.25 -7.32
CA ASP A 93 22.14 5.46 -8.61
C ASP A 93 22.77 4.16 -9.14
N ALA A 94 23.37 3.35 -8.28
CA ALA A 94 23.96 2.06 -8.65
C ALA A 94 22.91 1.06 -9.13
N ILE A 95 21.76 0.95 -8.41
CA ILE A 95 20.67 0.05 -8.75
C ILE A 95 20.00 0.45 -10.08
N LEU A 96 19.68 1.74 -10.26
CA LEU A 96 19.08 2.24 -11.49
C LEU A 96 19.96 1.90 -12.71
N LYS A 97 21.28 2.09 -12.57
CA LYS A 97 22.27 1.78 -13.62
C LYS A 97 22.42 0.27 -13.86
N LYS A 98 22.53 -0.52 -12.78
CA LYS A 98 22.76 -1.98 -12.84
C LYS A 98 21.65 -2.70 -13.63
N TYR A 99 20.41 -2.27 -13.41
CA TYR A 99 19.23 -2.92 -13.97
C TYR A 99 18.61 -2.14 -15.14
N GLU A 100 19.25 -1.05 -15.59
CA GLU A 100 18.74 -0.20 -16.67
C GLU A 100 17.28 0.20 -16.48
N VAL A 101 16.92 0.58 -15.24
CA VAL A 101 15.55 0.86 -14.82
C VAL A 101 14.91 1.93 -15.71
N ASP A 102 13.77 1.61 -16.30
CA ASP A 102 12.94 2.54 -17.08
C ASP A 102 11.73 3.05 -16.30
N THR A 103 11.33 2.33 -15.27
CA THR A 103 10.11 2.64 -14.53
C THR A 103 10.35 2.48 -13.03
N ILE A 104 9.90 3.45 -12.25
CA ILE A 104 9.86 3.36 -10.78
C ILE A 104 8.40 3.39 -10.33
N VAL A 105 8.01 2.40 -9.52
CA VAL A 105 6.79 2.47 -8.74
C VAL A 105 7.14 2.55 -7.26
N HIS A 106 6.74 3.64 -6.63
CA HIS A 106 7.20 4.01 -5.31
C HIS A 106 6.14 3.73 -4.24
N PHE A 107 6.25 2.54 -3.59
CA PHE A 107 5.43 2.16 -2.44
C PHE A 107 6.15 2.36 -1.09
N ALA A 108 7.48 2.45 -1.07
CA ALA A 108 8.24 2.57 0.17
C ALA A 108 7.80 3.81 0.97
N ALA A 109 7.29 3.58 2.16
CA ALA A 109 6.86 4.63 3.08
C ALA A 109 6.74 4.10 4.50
N GLU A 110 7.01 4.94 5.49
CA GLU A 110 6.45 4.76 6.83
C GLU A 110 4.96 5.09 6.76
N SER A 111 4.07 4.20 7.25
CA SER A 111 2.63 4.29 6.95
C SER A 111 1.69 4.12 8.15
N HIS A 112 2.22 3.96 9.36
CA HIS A 112 1.37 3.76 10.54
C HIS A 112 1.15 5.07 11.29
N VAL A 113 -0.09 5.59 11.30
CA VAL A 113 -0.42 6.89 11.89
C VAL A 113 -0.01 7.00 13.36
N ASP A 114 -0.33 5.98 14.20
CA ASP A 114 0.03 6.02 15.62
C ASP A 114 1.55 6.07 15.83
N ARG A 115 2.34 5.36 15.00
CA ARG A 115 3.81 5.49 15.01
C ARG A 115 4.26 6.88 14.62
N SER A 116 3.57 7.54 13.69
CA SER A 116 3.91 8.91 13.28
C SER A 116 3.69 9.94 14.41
N ILE A 117 2.73 9.69 15.30
CA ILE A 117 2.48 10.54 16.46
C ILE A 117 3.58 10.37 17.51
N LEU A 118 4.09 9.15 17.69
CA LEU A 118 5.13 8.84 18.67
C LEU A 118 6.54 9.19 18.19
N GLY A 119 6.83 9.05 16.88
CA GLY A 119 8.15 9.27 16.30
C GLY A 119 8.07 9.81 14.87
N PRO A 120 7.74 11.09 14.66
CA PRO A 120 7.52 11.66 13.32
C PRO A 120 8.78 11.72 12.44
N GLU A 121 9.97 11.70 13.02
CA GLU A 121 11.25 11.83 12.31
C GLU A 121 11.42 10.76 11.21
N ALA A 122 11.10 9.50 11.52
CA ALA A 122 11.18 8.40 10.56
C ALA A 122 10.31 8.65 9.32
N PHE A 123 9.13 9.26 9.52
CA PHE A 123 8.20 9.60 8.44
C PHE A 123 8.74 10.73 7.55
N VAL A 124 9.32 11.77 8.14
CA VAL A 124 9.98 12.85 7.37
C VAL A 124 11.17 12.28 6.60
N ARG A 125 12.00 11.48 7.23
CA ARG A 125 13.17 10.86 6.60
C ARG A 125 12.75 9.97 5.42
N THR A 126 11.92 8.98 5.65
CA THR A 126 11.53 8.00 4.61
C THR A 126 10.64 8.63 3.56
N ASN A 127 9.53 9.25 3.96
CA ASN A 127 8.51 9.69 3.01
C ASN A 127 8.90 10.96 2.27
N VAL A 128 9.63 11.88 2.91
CA VAL A 128 10.02 13.14 2.24
C VAL A 128 11.42 13.04 1.64
N LEU A 129 12.44 12.78 2.46
CA LEU A 129 13.83 12.71 1.98
C LEU A 129 14.04 11.51 1.03
N GLY A 130 13.47 10.34 1.35
CA GLY A 130 13.57 9.16 0.49
C GLY A 130 12.91 9.39 -0.88
N THR A 131 11.71 9.99 -0.91
CA THR A 131 11.05 10.36 -2.18
C THR A 131 11.88 11.37 -2.97
N TYR A 132 12.41 12.41 -2.31
CA TYR A 132 13.33 13.36 -2.96
C TYR A 132 14.54 12.66 -3.58
N THR A 133 15.18 11.76 -2.84
CA THR A 133 16.37 11.02 -3.30
C THR A 133 16.07 10.19 -4.55
N LEU A 134 14.94 9.46 -4.55
CA LEU A 134 14.51 8.68 -5.71
C LEU A 134 14.18 9.56 -6.93
N LEU A 135 13.44 10.65 -6.73
CA LEU A 135 13.10 11.59 -7.81
C LEU A 135 14.36 12.19 -8.45
N ASP A 136 15.34 12.57 -7.63
CA ASP A 136 16.57 13.17 -8.13
C ASP A 136 17.50 12.14 -8.80
N ALA A 137 17.55 10.90 -8.28
CA ALA A 137 18.23 9.78 -8.92
C ALA A 137 17.62 9.46 -10.30
N ALA A 138 16.28 9.33 -10.37
CA ALA A 138 15.54 9.10 -11.62
C ALA A 138 15.78 10.21 -12.63
N ARG A 139 15.67 11.47 -12.19
CA ARG A 139 15.92 12.66 -13.02
C ARG A 139 17.34 12.62 -13.62
N SER A 140 18.34 12.29 -12.81
CA SER A 140 19.72 12.26 -13.27
C SER A 140 19.97 11.08 -14.22
N PHE A 141 19.45 9.89 -13.89
CA PHE A 141 19.69 8.66 -14.66
C PHE A 141 18.93 8.63 -15.99
N TRP A 142 17.71 9.18 -16.06
CA TRP A 142 16.90 9.18 -17.28
C TRP A 142 17.15 10.35 -18.20
N ARG A 143 18.01 11.31 -17.81
CA ARG A 143 18.33 12.49 -18.62
C ARG A 143 18.90 12.10 -19.99
N ASP A 144 18.35 12.70 -21.06
CA ASP A 144 18.82 12.56 -22.42
C ASP A 144 18.71 13.91 -23.15
N GLY A 145 19.86 14.54 -23.41
CA GLY A 145 19.92 15.89 -23.90
C GLY A 145 19.16 16.88 -23.02
N ASP A 146 18.24 17.62 -23.61
CA ASP A 146 17.36 18.57 -22.90
C ASP A 146 16.10 17.93 -22.29
N GLY A 147 15.87 16.64 -22.56
CA GLY A 147 14.71 15.89 -22.10
C GLY A 147 15.06 14.62 -21.29
N TYR A 148 14.23 13.62 -21.46
CA TYR A 148 14.38 12.30 -20.87
C TYR A 148 14.28 11.21 -21.92
N ARG A 149 14.88 10.04 -21.65
CA ARG A 149 14.73 8.85 -22.49
C ARG A 149 13.25 8.53 -22.70
N GLU A 150 12.90 8.06 -23.88
CA GLU A 150 11.53 7.66 -24.18
C GLU A 150 11.11 6.44 -23.31
N GLY A 151 9.85 6.42 -22.89
CA GLY A 151 9.26 5.30 -22.15
C GLY A 151 9.50 5.30 -20.66
N VAL A 152 10.30 6.22 -20.10
CA VAL A 152 10.52 6.27 -18.64
C VAL A 152 9.31 6.82 -17.88
N LEU A 153 9.11 6.32 -16.66
CA LEU A 153 8.00 6.73 -15.80
C LEU A 153 8.33 6.59 -14.31
N PHE A 154 8.01 7.61 -13.55
CA PHE A 154 7.94 7.55 -12.09
C PHE A 154 6.47 7.53 -11.65
N HIS A 155 6.01 6.45 -11.01
CA HIS A 155 4.68 6.40 -10.41
C HIS A 155 4.79 6.51 -8.90
N HIS A 156 4.19 7.58 -8.33
CA HIS A 156 4.16 7.82 -6.89
C HIS A 156 2.83 7.34 -6.30
N VAL A 157 2.90 6.43 -5.33
CA VAL A 157 1.71 5.92 -4.61
C VAL A 157 1.54 6.70 -3.31
N SER A 158 0.37 7.32 -3.15
CA SER A 158 -0.01 8.13 -2.00
C SER A 158 -1.31 7.64 -1.35
N THR A 159 -1.89 8.44 -0.50
CA THR A 159 -3.06 8.13 0.32
C THR A 159 -4.11 9.23 0.22
N ASP A 160 -5.37 8.91 0.46
CA ASP A 160 -6.48 9.87 0.61
C ASP A 160 -6.37 10.70 1.90
N GLU A 161 -5.60 10.26 2.88
CA GLU A 161 -5.38 11.00 4.13
C GLU A 161 -4.73 12.39 3.92
N VAL A 162 -4.12 12.63 2.75
CA VAL A 162 -3.56 13.95 2.40
C VAL A 162 -4.64 15.02 2.21
N TYR A 163 -5.88 14.62 1.89
CA TYR A 163 -6.99 15.54 1.69
C TYR A 163 -7.62 16.05 3.00
N GLY A 164 -7.34 15.42 4.13
CA GLY A 164 -7.92 15.76 5.43
C GLY A 164 -9.18 14.99 5.76
N SER A 165 -10.13 15.58 6.46
CA SER A 165 -11.34 14.92 6.93
C SER A 165 -12.60 15.49 6.29
N LEU A 166 -13.47 14.59 5.80
CA LEU A 166 -14.81 14.95 5.32
C LEU A 166 -15.81 15.10 6.47
N GLY A 167 -16.86 15.90 6.23
CA GLY A 167 -18.08 15.87 7.01
C GLY A 167 -18.95 14.65 6.66
N GLU A 168 -20.26 14.78 6.90
CA GLU A 168 -21.24 13.69 6.68
C GLU A 168 -21.42 13.34 5.18
N THR A 169 -21.15 14.29 4.30
CA THR A 169 -21.39 14.14 2.85
C THR A 169 -20.18 14.59 2.02
N GLY A 170 -20.21 14.32 0.72
CA GLY A 170 -19.18 14.70 -0.25
C GLY A 170 -18.09 13.66 -0.40
N TYR A 171 -17.22 13.90 -1.37
CA TYR A 171 -16.07 13.06 -1.71
C TYR A 171 -14.86 13.94 -2.04
N PHE A 172 -13.66 13.45 -1.74
CA PHE A 172 -12.45 14.05 -2.25
C PHE A 172 -12.28 13.72 -3.74
N VAL A 173 -12.01 14.75 -4.52
CA VAL A 173 -11.62 14.64 -5.94
C VAL A 173 -10.15 14.99 -6.08
N GLU A 174 -9.54 14.70 -7.24
CA GLU A 174 -8.11 14.93 -7.46
C GLU A 174 -7.70 16.41 -7.34
N THR A 175 -8.64 17.34 -7.49
CA THR A 175 -8.42 18.78 -7.33
C THR A 175 -8.68 19.30 -5.92
N THR A 176 -9.13 18.44 -4.99
CA THR A 176 -9.33 18.84 -3.60
C THR A 176 -8.00 19.32 -2.99
N PRO A 177 -7.96 20.51 -2.36
CA PRO A 177 -6.77 20.97 -1.64
C PRO A 177 -6.38 20.01 -0.52
N TYR A 178 -5.07 19.86 -0.28
CA TYR A 178 -4.56 19.04 0.82
C TYR A 178 -4.73 19.74 2.17
N ASP A 179 -5.22 19.00 3.18
CA ASP A 179 -5.38 19.41 4.57
C ASP A 179 -4.95 18.28 5.54
N PRO A 180 -3.69 17.80 5.47
CA PRO A 180 -3.23 16.65 6.25
C PRO A 180 -3.24 16.95 7.75
N ARG A 181 -3.74 16.01 8.58
CA ARG A 181 -3.95 16.21 10.03
C ARG A 181 -3.13 15.29 10.92
N SER A 182 -2.24 14.51 10.35
CA SER A 182 -1.27 13.67 11.09
C SER A 182 0.14 13.87 10.55
N PRO A 183 1.21 13.56 11.32
CA PRO A 183 2.57 13.60 10.78
C PRO A 183 2.76 12.66 9.58
N TYR A 184 2.09 11.51 9.57
CA TYR A 184 2.07 10.61 8.41
C TYR A 184 1.47 11.29 7.19
N SER A 185 0.22 11.77 7.27
CA SER A 185 -0.45 12.39 6.12
C SER A 185 0.27 13.65 5.64
N ALA A 186 0.85 14.44 6.57
CA ALA A 186 1.68 15.60 6.23
C ALA A 186 2.95 15.20 5.46
N SER A 187 3.62 14.11 5.86
CA SER A 187 4.80 13.59 5.15
C SER A 187 4.44 13.08 3.75
N LYS A 188 3.28 12.42 3.58
CA LYS A 188 2.79 11.98 2.28
C LYS A 188 2.38 13.16 1.39
N ALA A 189 1.68 14.17 1.92
CA ALA A 189 1.37 15.39 1.18
C ALA A 189 2.64 16.12 0.71
N SER A 190 3.69 16.14 1.55
CA SER A 190 4.99 16.70 1.17
C SER A 190 5.64 15.92 0.02
N SER A 191 5.61 14.59 0.04
CA SER A 191 6.14 13.76 -1.05
C SER A 191 5.34 13.93 -2.35
N ASP A 192 4.01 14.05 -2.27
CA ASP A 192 3.15 14.35 -3.42
C ASP A 192 3.53 15.69 -4.08
N HIS A 193 3.71 16.73 -3.24
CA HIS A 193 4.14 18.04 -3.74
C HIS A 193 5.53 18.00 -4.37
N LEU A 194 6.48 17.25 -3.80
CA LEU A 194 7.81 17.06 -4.40
C LEU A 194 7.70 16.37 -5.77
N ALA A 195 6.93 15.28 -5.87
CA ALA A 195 6.72 14.58 -7.13
C ALA A 195 6.15 15.54 -8.21
N MET A 196 5.10 16.29 -7.87
CA MET A 196 4.51 17.24 -8.82
C MET A 196 5.43 18.41 -9.14
N ALA A 197 6.24 18.89 -8.19
CA ALA A 197 7.24 19.92 -8.44
C ALA A 197 8.31 19.44 -9.43
N TYR A 198 8.75 18.18 -9.35
CA TYR A 198 9.69 17.59 -10.31
C TYR A 198 9.09 17.48 -11.72
N PHE A 199 7.80 17.17 -11.82
CA PHE A 199 7.10 17.23 -13.12
C PHE A 199 7.07 18.66 -13.68
N HIS A 200 6.60 19.63 -12.89
CA HIS A 200 6.42 21.02 -13.38
C HIS A 200 7.75 21.75 -13.63
N THR A 201 8.77 21.51 -12.80
CA THR A 201 10.04 22.22 -12.89
C THR A 201 11.01 21.58 -13.88
N TYR A 202 11.06 20.25 -13.89
CA TYR A 202 12.06 19.51 -14.66
C TYR A 202 11.47 18.70 -15.81
N GLY A 203 10.14 18.62 -15.93
CA GLY A 203 9.47 17.80 -16.93
C GLY A 203 9.61 16.28 -16.71
N LEU A 204 10.01 15.84 -15.50
CA LEU A 204 10.15 14.42 -15.19
C LEU A 204 8.83 13.69 -15.41
N PRO A 205 8.75 12.61 -16.21
CA PRO A 205 7.51 11.88 -16.45
C PRO A 205 6.99 11.23 -15.19
N ILE A 206 5.97 11.82 -14.56
CA ILE A 206 5.40 11.37 -13.29
C ILE A 206 3.90 11.12 -13.43
N THR A 207 3.41 10.06 -12.78
CA THR A 207 2.00 9.87 -12.46
C THR A 207 1.87 9.66 -10.96
N LEU A 208 0.72 10.00 -10.37
CA LEU A 208 0.47 9.88 -8.95
C LEU A 208 -0.88 9.22 -8.70
N SER A 209 -0.98 8.42 -7.64
CA SER A 209 -2.26 7.89 -7.16
C SER A 209 -2.47 8.14 -5.67
N ASN A 210 -3.70 8.51 -5.30
CA ASN A 210 -4.14 8.59 -3.91
C ASN A 210 -5.14 7.46 -3.67
N CYS A 211 -4.85 6.54 -2.74
CA CYS A 211 -5.72 5.39 -2.48
C CYS A 211 -6.38 5.44 -1.11
N THR A 212 -7.55 4.81 -1.01
CA THR A 212 -8.24 4.55 0.25
C THR A 212 -7.62 3.39 1.02
N ASN A 213 -8.24 2.99 2.13
CA ASN A 213 -7.72 1.92 2.99
C ASN A 213 -7.64 0.59 2.23
N ASN A 214 -6.43 0.11 1.99
CA ASN A 214 -6.18 -1.20 1.41
C ASN A 214 -6.33 -2.32 2.44
N TYR A 215 -6.88 -3.47 2.02
CA TYR A 215 -6.95 -4.68 2.83
C TYR A 215 -6.75 -5.94 1.97
N GLY A 216 -6.31 -7.04 2.59
CA GLY A 216 -6.06 -8.30 1.88
C GLY A 216 -4.88 -9.10 2.41
N PRO A 217 -4.40 -10.10 1.66
CA PRO A 217 -3.24 -10.94 1.96
C PRO A 217 -1.97 -10.14 2.26
N TYR A 218 -1.14 -10.64 3.18
CA TYR A 218 0.14 -10.02 3.61
C TYR A 218 0.00 -8.67 4.32
N GLN A 219 -1.21 -8.22 4.70
CA GLN A 219 -1.35 -7.01 5.49
C GLN A 219 -0.77 -7.19 6.89
N PHE A 220 0.10 -6.23 7.30
CA PHE A 220 0.81 -6.34 8.57
C PHE A 220 -0.16 -6.29 9.77
N PRO A 221 0.03 -7.16 10.79
CA PRO A 221 -0.95 -7.40 11.87
C PRO A 221 -1.11 -6.26 12.88
N GLU A 222 -0.51 -5.10 12.67
CA GLU A 222 -0.81 -3.86 13.42
C GLU A 222 -2.01 -3.08 12.84
N LYS A 223 -2.44 -3.41 11.61
CA LYS A 223 -3.57 -2.75 10.94
C LYS A 223 -4.89 -3.36 11.40
N LEU A 224 -5.98 -2.57 11.32
CA LEU A 224 -7.28 -2.89 11.90
C LEU A 224 -7.75 -4.32 11.61
N LEU A 225 -7.87 -4.70 10.34
CA LEU A 225 -8.45 -5.99 9.97
C LEU A 225 -7.60 -7.17 10.43
N PRO A 226 -6.30 -7.29 10.10
CA PRO A 226 -5.51 -8.44 10.54
C PRO A 226 -5.32 -8.47 12.06
N LEU A 227 -5.24 -7.32 12.74
CA LEU A 227 -5.19 -7.25 14.20
C LEU A 227 -6.44 -7.85 14.84
N MET A 228 -7.63 -7.46 14.34
CA MET A 228 -8.89 -7.97 14.89
C MET A 228 -9.06 -9.47 14.61
N ILE A 229 -8.73 -9.94 13.40
CA ILE A 229 -8.78 -11.37 13.06
C ILE A 229 -7.86 -12.18 14.02
N LEU A 230 -6.65 -11.69 14.22
CA LEU A 230 -5.67 -12.32 15.10
C LEU A 230 -6.17 -12.37 16.56
N ASN A 231 -6.67 -11.23 17.08
CA ASN A 231 -7.19 -11.17 18.44
C ASN A 231 -8.38 -12.12 18.64
N MET A 232 -9.29 -12.22 17.66
CA MET A 232 -10.42 -13.17 17.70
C MET A 232 -9.95 -14.61 17.72
N SER A 233 -8.95 -14.97 16.92
CA SER A 233 -8.38 -16.32 16.87
C SER A 233 -7.72 -16.72 18.20
N GLU A 234 -7.06 -15.76 18.85
CA GLU A 234 -6.36 -15.93 20.13
C GLU A 234 -7.27 -15.71 21.37
N GLY A 235 -8.53 -15.34 21.20
CA GLY A 235 -9.47 -15.06 22.30
C GLY A 235 -9.13 -13.79 23.09
N LYS A 236 -8.49 -12.82 22.46
CA LYS A 236 -8.11 -11.52 23.04
C LYS A 236 -9.20 -10.47 22.87
N SER A 237 -9.05 -9.35 23.62
CA SER A 237 -9.93 -8.20 23.47
C SER A 237 -9.82 -7.56 22.08
N LEU A 238 -10.94 -6.95 21.64
CA LEU A 238 -11.05 -6.23 20.36
C LEU A 238 -11.11 -4.73 20.66
N PRO A 239 -9.97 -4.02 20.62
CA PRO A 239 -9.92 -2.60 20.96
C PRO A 239 -10.55 -1.74 19.87
N VAL A 240 -11.54 -0.92 20.26
CA VAL A 240 -12.22 0.03 19.39
C VAL A 240 -11.90 1.45 19.85
N TYR A 241 -11.31 2.25 18.96
CA TYR A 241 -10.99 3.65 19.25
C TYR A 241 -12.26 4.51 19.36
N GLY A 242 -12.35 5.32 20.43
CA GLY A 242 -13.42 6.27 20.65
C GLY A 242 -14.80 5.62 20.66
N ASP A 243 -15.72 6.09 19.80
CA ASP A 243 -17.07 5.53 19.63
C ASP A 243 -17.18 4.48 18.50
N GLY A 244 -16.08 4.20 17.80
CA GLY A 244 -16.03 3.26 16.69
C GLY A 244 -16.72 3.73 15.40
N ARG A 245 -17.21 4.97 15.34
CA ARG A 245 -18.01 5.50 14.21
C ARG A 245 -17.18 6.25 13.17
N ASN A 246 -15.85 6.16 13.21
CA ASN A 246 -15.02 6.68 12.14
C ASN A 246 -15.31 5.87 10.87
N ILE A 247 -15.47 6.56 9.75
CA ILE A 247 -15.82 5.97 8.46
C ILE A 247 -14.58 5.90 7.57
N ARG A 248 -14.36 4.74 6.96
CA ARG A 248 -13.29 4.50 5.99
C ARG A 248 -13.86 3.85 4.74
N ASP A 249 -13.33 4.24 3.60
CA ASP A 249 -13.53 3.53 2.35
C ASP A 249 -12.48 2.43 2.21
N TRP A 250 -12.88 1.24 1.78
CA TRP A 250 -12.03 0.04 1.76
C TRP A 250 -11.90 -0.52 0.36
N ILE A 251 -10.65 -0.68 -0.09
CA ILE A 251 -10.33 -1.30 -1.38
C ILE A 251 -9.51 -2.58 -1.20
N TYR A 252 -9.88 -3.63 -1.94
CA TYR A 252 -9.10 -4.86 -1.96
C TYR A 252 -7.77 -4.63 -2.65
N VAL A 253 -6.69 -5.11 -2.06
CA VAL A 253 -5.31 -4.79 -2.47
C VAL A 253 -5.00 -5.17 -3.92
N GLU A 254 -5.57 -6.28 -4.42
CA GLU A 254 -5.34 -6.68 -5.82
C GLU A 254 -6.08 -5.75 -6.80
N ASP A 255 -7.25 -5.21 -6.44
CA ASP A 255 -7.93 -4.16 -7.24
C ASP A 255 -7.13 -2.85 -7.26
N HIS A 256 -6.56 -2.46 -6.12
CA HIS A 256 -5.65 -1.32 -6.05
C HIS A 256 -4.43 -1.53 -6.97
N ASN A 257 -3.79 -2.70 -6.93
CA ASN A 257 -2.62 -3.01 -7.74
C ASN A 257 -2.93 -2.99 -9.24
N ARG A 258 -4.10 -3.47 -9.65
CA ARG A 258 -4.58 -3.33 -11.04
C ARG A 258 -4.76 -1.87 -11.44
N ALA A 259 -5.31 -1.03 -10.55
CA ALA A 259 -5.43 0.41 -10.81
C ALA A 259 -4.06 1.05 -11.00
N VAL A 260 -3.10 0.80 -10.09
CA VAL A 260 -1.72 1.28 -10.20
C VAL A 260 -1.09 0.86 -11.53
N TRP A 261 -1.19 -0.42 -11.90
CA TRP A 261 -0.69 -0.93 -13.16
C TRP A 261 -1.31 -0.25 -14.37
N GLN A 262 -2.61 -0.02 -14.34
CA GLN A 262 -3.31 0.64 -15.43
C GLN A 262 -2.91 2.12 -15.55
N ILE A 263 -2.72 2.83 -14.43
CA ILE A 263 -2.21 4.20 -14.42
C ILE A 263 -0.78 4.25 -14.99
N MET A 264 0.09 3.33 -14.58
CA MET A 264 1.46 3.27 -15.11
C MET A 264 1.47 3.07 -16.62
N ARG A 265 0.59 2.22 -17.16
CA ARG A 265 0.54 1.94 -18.60
C ARG A 265 -0.15 3.02 -19.43
N GLN A 266 -1.18 3.66 -18.93
CA GLN A 266 -2.11 4.48 -19.72
C GLN A 266 -2.36 5.88 -19.13
N GLY A 267 -2.06 6.12 -17.85
CA GLY A 267 -2.29 7.39 -17.19
C GLY A 267 -1.49 8.53 -17.82
N ARG A 268 -2.04 9.73 -17.82
CA ARG A 268 -1.35 10.91 -18.32
C ARG A 268 -0.28 11.36 -17.33
N THR A 269 0.93 11.67 -17.82
CA THR A 269 1.98 12.27 -16.99
C THR A 269 1.54 13.64 -16.47
N GLY A 270 1.93 13.96 -15.25
CA GLY A 270 1.49 15.18 -14.54
C GLY A 270 0.12 15.06 -13.88
N GLU A 271 -0.55 13.92 -13.99
CA GLU A 271 -1.90 13.74 -13.45
C GLU A 271 -1.91 12.86 -12.20
N LYS A 272 -2.87 13.19 -11.30
CA LYS A 272 -3.25 12.38 -10.15
C LYS A 272 -4.49 11.56 -10.48
N TYR A 273 -4.60 10.38 -9.86
CA TYR A 273 -5.76 9.51 -9.95
C TYR A 273 -6.15 9.00 -8.57
N ASN A 274 -7.38 9.19 -8.17
CA ASN A 274 -7.95 8.61 -6.97
C ASN A 274 -8.32 7.13 -7.21
N ILE A 275 -7.96 6.26 -6.26
CA ILE A 275 -8.24 4.83 -6.30
C ILE A 275 -8.98 4.43 -5.02
N GLY A 276 -10.28 4.19 -5.08
CA GLY A 276 -11.10 3.85 -3.92
C GLY A 276 -11.98 2.64 -4.12
N GLY A 277 -12.42 2.13 -3.00
CA GLY A 277 -13.32 0.99 -2.96
C GLY A 277 -14.77 1.36 -3.20
N GLU A 278 -15.15 2.65 -3.08
CA GLU A 278 -16.55 3.10 -3.07
C GLU A 278 -17.40 2.28 -2.09
N ASN A 279 -16.83 2.06 -0.91
CA ASN A 279 -17.30 1.07 0.03
C ASN A 279 -17.01 1.53 1.47
N GLU A 280 -17.81 2.50 1.91
CA GLU A 280 -17.65 3.17 3.18
C GLU A 280 -18.25 2.35 4.33
N TRP A 281 -17.46 2.15 5.39
CA TRP A 281 -17.88 1.45 6.61
C TRP A 281 -17.51 2.22 7.85
N GLU A 282 -18.45 2.33 8.80
CA GLU A 282 -18.10 2.64 10.18
C GLU A 282 -17.26 1.49 10.76
N ASN A 283 -16.19 1.81 11.48
CA ASN A 283 -15.28 0.79 12.03
C ASN A 283 -16.01 -0.23 12.90
N ILE A 284 -16.99 0.20 13.70
CA ILE A 284 -17.76 -0.73 14.55
C ILE A 284 -18.63 -1.67 13.72
N ARG A 285 -19.25 -1.21 12.63
CA ARG A 285 -20.06 -2.05 11.75
C ARG A 285 -19.21 -3.03 10.95
N LEU A 286 -18.03 -2.58 10.52
CA LEU A 286 -17.05 -3.45 9.89
C LEU A 286 -16.57 -4.55 10.86
N LEU A 287 -16.32 -4.19 12.12
CA LEU A 287 -15.92 -5.16 13.15
C LEU A 287 -17.02 -6.20 13.39
N GLU A 288 -18.29 -5.81 13.45
CA GLU A 288 -19.41 -6.74 13.59
C GLU A 288 -19.46 -7.75 12.42
N LYS A 289 -19.31 -7.27 11.19
CA LYS A 289 -19.25 -8.15 10.01
C LYS A 289 -18.05 -9.10 10.05
N LEU A 290 -16.91 -8.60 10.51
CA LEU A 290 -15.70 -9.40 10.66
C LEU A 290 -15.87 -10.49 11.73
N ILE A 291 -16.55 -10.17 12.86
CA ILE A 291 -16.88 -11.14 13.92
C ILE A 291 -17.71 -12.29 13.37
N GLU A 292 -18.74 -11.99 12.56
CA GLU A 292 -19.58 -13.02 11.96
C GLU A 292 -18.77 -13.99 11.07
N LEU A 293 -17.88 -13.44 10.23
CA LEU A 293 -17.04 -14.26 9.34
C LEU A 293 -16.04 -15.11 10.12
N VAL A 294 -15.31 -14.50 11.07
CA VAL A 294 -14.30 -15.22 11.86
C VAL A 294 -14.96 -16.25 12.76
N ALA A 295 -16.13 -15.97 13.35
CA ALA A 295 -16.88 -16.91 14.17
C ALA A 295 -17.29 -18.15 13.36
N ALA A 296 -17.76 -17.96 12.12
CA ALA A 296 -18.12 -19.05 11.23
C ALA A 296 -16.91 -19.93 10.89
N GLU A 297 -15.77 -19.34 10.54
CA GLU A 297 -14.53 -20.08 10.22
C GLU A 297 -13.95 -20.82 11.43
N LEU A 298 -14.07 -20.26 12.64
CA LEU A 298 -13.60 -20.90 13.89
C LEU A 298 -14.61 -21.86 14.50
N GLY A 299 -15.84 -21.95 13.99
CA GLY A 299 -16.91 -22.76 14.60
C GLY A 299 -17.32 -22.27 15.99
N LYS A 300 -17.20 -20.96 16.28
CA LYS A 300 -17.51 -20.35 17.58
C LYS A 300 -18.80 -19.51 17.49
N PRO A 301 -19.57 -19.37 18.59
CA PRO A 301 -20.68 -18.43 18.62
C PRO A 301 -20.18 -16.98 18.46
N ALA A 302 -20.74 -16.21 17.54
CA ALA A 302 -20.37 -14.81 17.31
C ALA A 302 -20.50 -13.94 18.58
N ASP A 303 -21.52 -14.20 19.41
CA ASP A 303 -21.73 -13.48 20.67
C ASP A 303 -20.58 -13.65 21.67
N SER A 304 -19.91 -14.81 21.70
CA SER A 304 -18.76 -15.02 22.56
C SER A 304 -17.57 -14.16 22.17
N ILE A 305 -17.40 -13.85 20.87
CA ILE A 305 -16.37 -12.96 20.36
C ILE A 305 -16.80 -11.50 20.57
N ARG A 306 -18.06 -11.16 20.30
CA ARG A 306 -18.62 -9.79 20.47
C ARG A 306 -18.43 -9.26 21.88
N GLN A 307 -18.54 -10.12 22.90
CA GLN A 307 -18.33 -9.75 24.31
C GLN A 307 -16.89 -9.31 24.61
N THR A 308 -15.92 -9.58 23.72
CA THR A 308 -14.53 -9.14 23.92
C THR A 308 -14.24 -7.74 23.36
N ILE A 309 -15.23 -7.05 22.79
CA ILE A 309 -15.09 -5.67 22.33
C ILE A 309 -14.81 -4.76 23.53
N THR A 310 -13.76 -3.93 23.39
CA THR A 310 -13.34 -2.98 24.44
C THR A 310 -13.16 -1.61 23.80
N TYR A 311 -13.84 -0.59 24.33
CA TYR A 311 -13.65 0.77 23.86
C TYR A 311 -12.42 1.38 24.54
N VAL A 312 -11.50 1.92 23.73
CA VAL A 312 -10.27 2.55 24.20
C VAL A 312 -10.28 4.04 23.86
N LYS A 313 -9.41 4.82 24.52
CA LYS A 313 -9.26 6.25 24.23
C LYS A 313 -8.92 6.47 22.76
N ASP A 314 -9.60 7.44 22.15
CA ASP A 314 -9.33 7.78 20.75
C ASP A 314 -7.96 8.46 20.59
N ARG A 315 -7.37 8.31 19.39
CA ARG A 315 -6.08 8.89 19.05
C ARG A 315 -6.23 10.40 18.74
N PRO A 316 -5.21 11.23 19.02
CA PRO A 316 -5.21 12.62 18.60
C PRO A 316 -5.29 12.75 17.07
N GLY A 317 -6.07 13.72 16.58
CA GLY A 317 -6.20 13.99 15.15
C GLY A 317 -6.88 12.87 14.34
N HIS A 318 -7.77 12.10 14.97
CA HIS A 318 -8.48 11.00 14.31
C HIS A 318 -9.58 11.54 13.39
N ASP A 319 -9.32 11.61 12.11
CA ASP A 319 -10.27 12.07 11.10
C ASP A 319 -11.55 11.24 11.09
N ARG A 320 -12.69 11.92 10.96
CA ARG A 320 -14.01 11.28 11.09
C ARG A 320 -14.36 10.42 9.88
N ARG A 321 -14.13 10.93 8.66
CA ARG A 321 -14.54 10.23 7.43
C ARG A 321 -13.56 10.48 6.28
N TYR A 322 -13.24 9.40 5.57
CA TYR A 322 -12.56 9.43 4.27
C TYR A 322 -13.44 8.78 3.22
N ALA A 323 -13.60 9.45 2.10
CA ALA A 323 -14.23 8.91 0.90
C ALA A 323 -13.71 9.67 -0.32
N ILE A 324 -13.39 8.95 -1.38
CA ILE A 324 -12.85 9.55 -2.61
C ILE A 324 -13.73 9.23 -3.82
N ASP A 325 -13.74 10.15 -4.77
CA ASP A 325 -14.38 9.96 -6.07
C ASP A 325 -13.39 9.31 -7.04
N CYS A 326 -13.81 8.19 -7.65
CA CYS A 326 -13.02 7.42 -8.60
C CYS A 326 -13.46 7.64 -10.06
N THR A 327 -14.28 8.66 -10.33
CA THR A 327 -14.83 8.93 -11.67
C THR A 327 -13.71 9.12 -12.71
N LYS A 328 -12.63 9.81 -12.36
CA LYS A 328 -11.53 10.08 -13.29
C LYS A 328 -10.85 8.80 -13.78
N ILE A 329 -10.43 7.91 -12.88
CA ILE A 329 -9.78 6.65 -13.28
C ILE A 329 -10.73 5.75 -14.07
N LYS A 330 -12.02 5.74 -13.75
CA LYS A 330 -13.03 4.97 -14.48
C LYS A 330 -13.24 5.51 -15.88
N THR A 331 -13.42 6.82 -16.02
CA THR A 331 -13.74 7.44 -17.30
C THR A 331 -12.53 7.53 -18.24
N GLU A 332 -11.34 7.85 -17.71
CA GLU A 332 -10.14 8.00 -18.52
C GLU A 332 -9.46 6.67 -18.83
N LEU A 333 -9.44 5.74 -17.87
CA LEU A 333 -8.70 4.49 -17.99
C LEU A 333 -9.57 3.24 -18.07
N GLY A 334 -10.89 3.36 -17.84
CA GLY A 334 -11.81 2.21 -17.88
C GLY A 334 -11.63 1.25 -16.71
N TRP A 335 -10.94 1.66 -15.64
CA TRP A 335 -10.74 0.82 -14.47
C TRP A 335 -12.04 0.58 -13.71
N GLN A 336 -12.25 -0.65 -13.24
CA GLN A 336 -13.37 -1.04 -12.38
C GLN A 336 -12.89 -2.08 -11.37
N ARG A 337 -13.46 -2.06 -10.16
CA ARG A 337 -13.23 -3.14 -9.18
C ARG A 337 -13.67 -4.48 -9.75
N LYS A 338 -12.95 -5.53 -9.39
CA LYS A 338 -13.32 -6.93 -9.69
C LYS A 338 -13.77 -7.70 -8.45
N MET A 339 -13.42 -7.20 -7.24
CA MET A 339 -13.76 -7.82 -5.97
C MET A 339 -14.86 -7.04 -5.25
N THR A 340 -15.91 -7.69 -4.82
CA THR A 340 -16.87 -7.09 -3.87
C THR A 340 -16.23 -7.03 -2.47
N PHE A 341 -16.76 -6.18 -1.60
CA PHE A 341 -16.23 -6.08 -0.24
C PHE A 341 -16.40 -7.38 0.55
N GLU A 342 -17.55 -8.01 0.40
CA GLU A 342 -17.88 -9.28 1.06
C GLU A 342 -16.92 -10.40 0.65
N GLU A 343 -16.66 -10.56 -0.63
CA GLU A 343 -15.71 -11.54 -1.15
C GLU A 343 -14.30 -11.26 -0.67
N GLY A 344 -13.84 -10.00 -0.76
CA GLY A 344 -12.51 -9.59 -0.32
C GLY A 344 -12.32 -9.75 1.19
N LEU A 345 -13.36 -9.44 2.00
CA LEU A 345 -13.30 -9.61 3.44
C LEU A 345 -13.22 -11.10 3.82
N ALA A 346 -14.03 -11.95 3.19
CA ALA A 346 -13.97 -13.40 3.40
C ALA A 346 -12.60 -13.97 3.00
N ALA A 347 -12.07 -13.59 1.83
CA ALA A 347 -10.73 -14.00 1.39
C ALA A 347 -9.64 -13.54 2.36
N THR A 348 -9.76 -12.32 2.93
CA THR A 348 -8.83 -11.79 3.92
C THR A 348 -8.87 -12.59 5.22
N VAL A 349 -10.06 -12.95 5.71
CA VAL A 349 -10.22 -13.80 6.91
C VAL A 349 -9.59 -15.17 6.68
N GLN A 350 -9.94 -15.84 5.58
CA GLN A 350 -9.39 -17.16 5.24
C GLN A 350 -7.87 -17.13 5.12
N TRP A 351 -7.32 -16.11 4.43
CA TRP A 351 -5.88 -15.95 4.30
C TRP A 351 -5.20 -15.81 5.66
N ASN A 352 -5.69 -14.93 6.53
CA ASN A 352 -5.13 -14.73 7.87
C ASN A 352 -5.19 -15.99 8.73
N LEU A 353 -6.29 -16.74 8.69
CA LEU A 353 -6.43 -17.96 9.47
C LEU A 353 -5.57 -19.11 8.95
N SER A 354 -5.32 -19.18 7.64
CA SER A 354 -4.50 -20.24 7.01
C SER A 354 -3.00 -19.96 7.02
N HIS A 355 -2.55 -18.70 7.22
CA HIS A 355 -1.13 -18.30 7.19
C HIS A 355 -0.58 -17.94 8.57
N GLN A 356 -0.97 -18.68 9.60
CA GLN A 356 -0.57 -18.42 10.98
C GLN A 356 0.95 -18.49 11.18
N ASP A 357 1.66 -19.36 10.46
CA ASP A 357 3.12 -19.44 10.51
C ASP A 357 3.79 -18.16 10.02
N TRP A 358 3.29 -17.56 8.93
CA TRP A 358 3.76 -16.26 8.45
C TRP A 358 3.50 -15.17 9.49
N ILE A 359 2.29 -15.12 10.05
CA ILE A 359 1.92 -14.14 11.08
C ILE A 359 2.80 -14.28 12.33
N GLN A 360 3.09 -15.50 12.76
CA GLN A 360 3.95 -15.73 13.95
C GLN A 360 5.39 -15.25 13.71
N ARG A 361 5.94 -15.47 12.51
CA ARG A 361 7.30 -15.04 12.18
C ARG A 361 7.46 -13.53 12.15
N ILE A 362 6.47 -12.79 11.63
CA ILE A 362 6.52 -11.32 11.60
C ILE A 362 6.21 -10.64 12.93
N ARG A 363 5.68 -11.38 13.91
CA ARG A 363 5.42 -10.87 15.28
C ARG A 363 6.71 -10.77 16.08
N SER A 364 7.64 -9.92 15.62
CA SER A 364 8.91 -9.62 16.29
C SER A 364 8.73 -8.98 17.67
N GLY A 365 9.83 -8.82 18.40
CA GLY A 365 9.83 -8.06 19.65
C GLY A 365 9.33 -6.62 19.50
N GLU A 366 9.67 -5.94 18.40
CA GLU A 366 9.19 -4.58 18.12
C GLU A 366 7.69 -4.50 17.95
N TYR A 367 7.09 -5.46 17.25
CA TYR A 367 5.63 -5.57 17.14
C TYR A 367 4.95 -5.71 18.50
N ARG A 368 5.47 -6.60 19.38
CA ARG A 368 4.93 -6.80 20.73
C ARG A 368 5.04 -5.53 21.59
N ASN A 369 6.15 -4.85 21.54
CA ASN A 369 6.36 -3.58 22.25
C ASN A 369 5.37 -2.50 21.75
N TRP A 370 5.12 -2.45 20.45
CA TRP A 370 4.15 -1.53 19.88
C TRP A 370 2.72 -1.85 20.33
N VAL A 371 2.29 -3.12 20.33
CA VAL A 371 0.97 -3.53 20.82
C VAL A 371 0.79 -3.14 22.29
N ALA A 372 1.77 -3.44 23.14
CA ALA A 372 1.74 -3.07 24.56
C ALA A 372 1.59 -1.56 24.77
N ALA A 373 2.34 -0.75 24.04
CA ALA A 373 2.28 0.73 24.15
C ALA A 373 0.93 1.32 23.68
N ASN A 374 0.28 0.72 22.70
CA ASN A 374 -0.92 1.30 22.09
C ASN A 374 -2.24 0.73 22.60
N TYR A 375 -2.25 -0.49 23.11
CA TYR A 375 -3.48 -1.17 23.56
C TYR A 375 -3.49 -1.59 25.02
N ASP A 376 -2.36 -2.04 25.58
CA ASP A 376 -2.32 -2.54 26.97
C ASP A 376 -2.17 -1.40 27.99
N GLN A 377 -1.74 -0.21 27.58
CA GLN A 377 -1.52 0.96 28.45
C GLN A 377 -2.55 2.10 28.22
N ARG A 378 -3.55 1.89 27.39
CA ARG A 378 -4.68 2.78 27.13
C ARG A 378 -5.96 2.22 27.68
#